data_397b4c796620d8e94908da06274e1f84
#
_entry.id   397b4c796620d8e94908da06274e1f84
#
_cell.length_a   1.000
_cell.length_b   1.000
_cell.length_c   1.000
_cell.angle_alpha   90.00
_cell.angle_beta   90.00
_cell.angle_gamma   90.00
#
_symmetry.space_group_name_H-M   'P 1'
#
loop_
_entity.id
_entity.type
_entity.pdbx_description
1 polymer ?
#
loop_
_entity_poly.entity_id
_entity_poly.type
_entity_poly.pdbx_seq_one_letter_code
_entity_poly.pdbx_strand_id
1 'polypeptide(L)'
;MSDALLTLANVESAYGPVRAIRGVSLSVPPGSIVTVLGANGSGKTTILKTISGIIDPLKGSILFKGEPIHRKDPADIVRRGICHVPEGREVFPFLSVRDNLMMGAYTRADKDGVYRDVEQVYRYFPILKERADQDAGLLSGGQQQMLAISRAIMGQPELMLLDEPSLGLSPKLTQEIFDIIVKINRERGTTLLLVEQNAAIALGVADFGYVLEVGRIVMEDTCERLREKEDIKEFYLGMKDASARGERRWKKKKTWR
;
A
#
# COMPACT_ATOMS: atom_id res chain seq x y z
N MET A 1 1.76 -24.49 -7.55
CA MET A 1 1.82 -23.31 -6.67
C MET A 1 2.13 -22.16 -7.57
N SER A 2 1.28 -21.17 -7.71
CA SER A 2 1.59 -19.97 -8.51
C SER A 2 2.76 -19.29 -7.83
N ASP A 3 3.83 -19.00 -8.60
CA ASP A 3 5.00 -18.30 -8.08
C ASP A 3 4.57 -16.91 -7.63
N ALA A 4 4.33 -16.74 -6.32
CA ALA A 4 4.00 -15.43 -5.77
C ALA A 4 5.21 -14.50 -5.91
N LEU A 5 4.98 -13.25 -6.29
CA LEU A 5 6.03 -12.24 -6.39
C LEU A 5 6.62 -11.92 -5.00
N LEU A 6 5.73 -11.81 -3.99
CA LEU A 6 6.10 -11.60 -2.59
C LEU A 6 5.42 -12.65 -1.71
N THR A 7 6.18 -13.22 -0.77
CA THR A 7 5.66 -14.16 0.24
C THR A 7 6.19 -13.78 1.62
N LEU A 8 5.29 -13.65 2.58
CA LEU A 8 5.59 -13.57 4.00
C LEU A 8 5.19 -14.90 4.64
N ALA A 9 6.07 -15.51 5.44
CA ALA A 9 5.80 -16.75 6.16
C ALA A 9 6.09 -16.56 7.64
N ASN A 10 5.03 -16.59 8.45
CA ASN A 10 5.06 -16.50 9.91
C ASN A 10 5.90 -15.32 10.46
N VAL A 11 5.74 -14.14 9.85
CA VAL A 11 6.54 -12.95 10.17
C VAL A 11 6.08 -12.32 11.48
N GLU A 12 7.03 -12.11 12.41
CA GLU A 12 6.82 -11.35 13.64
C GLU A 12 7.75 -10.13 13.62
N SER A 13 7.23 -8.94 13.93
CA SER A 13 8.02 -7.72 14.09
C SER A 13 7.55 -6.89 15.28
N ALA A 14 8.45 -6.13 15.88
CA ALA A 14 8.18 -5.37 17.09
C ALA A 14 8.88 -4.00 17.09
N TYR A 15 8.35 -3.08 17.87
CA TYR A 15 8.97 -1.82 18.27
C TYR A 15 9.37 -1.96 19.75
N GLY A 16 10.64 -2.20 20.03
CA GLY A 16 11.10 -2.52 21.38
C GLY A 16 10.31 -3.71 21.97
N PRO A 17 9.66 -3.58 23.13
CA PRO A 17 8.91 -4.68 23.74
C PRO A 17 7.55 -4.96 23.11
N VAL A 18 7.06 -4.06 22.23
CA VAL A 18 5.70 -4.14 21.66
C VAL A 18 5.70 -4.90 20.33
N ARG A 19 5.17 -6.12 20.33
CA ARG A 19 4.98 -6.88 19.08
C ARG A 19 3.81 -6.30 18.30
N ALA A 20 4.12 -5.68 17.14
CA ALA A 20 3.14 -5.08 16.26
C ALA A 20 2.53 -6.10 15.29
N ILE A 21 3.31 -7.06 14.76
CA ILE A 21 2.81 -8.19 13.97
C ILE A 21 3.26 -9.52 14.59
N ARG A 22 2.39 -10.54 14.50
CA ARG A 22 2.44 -11.75 15.32
C ARG A 22 2.17 -13.00 14.50
N GLY A 23 3.13 -13.37 13.64
CA GLY A 23 3.01 -14.55 12.79
C GLY A 23 2.16 -14.28 11.54
N VAL A 24 2.40 -13.14 10.87
CA VAL A 24 1.71 -12.80 9.62
C VAL A 24 2.25 -13.66 8.47
N SER A 25 1.33 -14.27 7.74
CA SER A 25 1.61 -14.96 6.48
C SER A 25 0.69 -14.39 5.41
N LEU A 26 1.25 -13.99 4.28
CA LEU A 26 0.51 -13.52 3.12
C LEU A 26 1.30 -13.75 1.84
N SER A 27 0.62 -13.74 0.70
CA SER A 27 1.22 -13.84 -0.62
C SER A 27 0.64 -12.79 -1.56
N VAL A 28 1.49 -12.28 -2.46
CA VAL A 28 1.10 -11.31 -3.47
C VAL A 28 1.50 -11.87 -4.84
N PRO A 29 0.53 -12.28 -5.67
CA PRO A 29 0.79 -12.75 -7.03
C PRO A 29 1.33 -11.61 -7.92
N PRO A 30 2.15 -11.90 -8.94
CA PRO A 30 2.63 -10.89 -9.87
C PRO A 30 1.46 -10.25 -10.64
N GLY A 31 1.54 -8.92 -10.84
CA GLY A 31 0.53 -8.15 -11.56
C GLY A 31 -0.80 -7.93 -10.84
N SER A 32 -0.98 -8.46 -9.63
CA SER A 32 -2.20 -8.30 -8.84
C SER A 32 -2.19 -7.04 -7.97
N ILE A 33 -3.38 -6.61 -7.56
CA ILE A 33 -3.60 -5.64 -6.48
C ILE A 33 -4.07 -6.41 -5.25
N VAL A 34 -3.25 -6.45 -4.20
CA VAL A 34 -3.59 -7.08 -2.93
C VAL A 34 -3.74 -6.04 -1.85
N THR A 35 -4.75 -6.19 -0.99
CA THR A 35 -4.96 -5.26 0.13
C THR A 35 -4.86 -5.94 1.49
N VAL A 36 -4.34 -5.19 2.48
CA VAL A 36 -4.42 -5.55 3.90
C VAL A 36 -5.30 -4.52 4.61
N LEU A 37 -6.47 -4.96 5.03
CA LEU A 37 -7.44 -4.15 5.76
C LEU A 37 -7.23 -4.28 7.27
N GLY A 38 -7.47 -3.21 8.00
CA GLY A 38 -7.41 -3.24 9.45
C GLY A 38 -7.59 -1.86 10.09
N ALA A 39 -8.00 -1.84 11.34
CA ALA A 39 -8.10 -0.61 12.12
C ALA A 39 -6.72 0.02 12.37
N ASN A 40 -6.69 1.29 12.81
CA ASN A 40 -5.45 1.94 13.24
C ASN A 40 -4.81 1.15 14.37
N GLY A 41 -3.48 0.99 14.30
CA GLY A 41 -2.72 0.19 15.27
C GLY A 41 -2.83 -1.32 15.08
N SER A 42 -3.49 -1.84 14.05
CA SER A 42 -3.55 -3.29 13.78
C SER A 42 -2.22 -3.89 13.30
N GLY A 43 -1.27 -3.07 12.82
CA GLY A 43 0.04 -3.50 12.31
C GLY A 43 0.25 -3.35 10.80
N LYS A 44 -0.66 -2.70 10.07
CA LYS A 44 -0.61 -2.51 8.61
C LYS A 44 0.71 -1.89 8.15
N THR A 45 1.00 -0.68 8.62
CA THR A 45 2.26 0.04 8.34
C THR A 45 3.49 -0.79 8.73
N THR A 46 3.40 -1.58 9.82
CA THR A 46 4.50 -2.44 10.26
C THR A 46 4.79 -3.55 9.25
N ILE A 47 3.76 -4.13 8.61
CA ILE A 47 3.94 -5.11 7.53
C ILE A 47 4.76 -4.46 6.41
N LEU A 48 4.36 -3.27 5.92
CA LEU A 48 5.06 -2.59 4.82
C LEU A 48 6.49 -2.20 5.21
N LYS A 49 6.69 -1.66 6.43
CA LYS A 49 8.03 -1.33 6.94
C LYS A 49 8.93 -2.56 7.10
N THR A 50 8.35 -3.73 7.42
CA THR A 50 9.12 -4.97 7.51
C THR A 50 9.51 -5.49 6.13
N ILE A 51 8.63 -5.36 5.12
CA ILE A 51 8.93 -5.72 3.73
C ILE A 51 10.01 -4.80 3.15
N SER A 52 9.93 -3.49 3.41
CA SER A 52 10.88 -2.49 2.91
C SER A 52 12.20 -2.42 3.68
N GLY A 53 12.41 -3.29 4.67
CA GLY A 53 13.67 -3.39 5.43
C GLY A 53 13.89 -2.27 6.46
N ILE A 54 12.87 -1.43 6.72
CA ILE A 54 12.93 -0.38 7.76
C ILE A 54 12.88 -1.02 9.15
N ILE A 55 12.24 -2.19 9.26
CA ILE A 55 12.14 -2.96 10.50
C ILE A 55 12.56 -4.39 10.21
N ASP A 56 13.52 -4.90 10.95
CA ASP A 56 13.90 -6.31 10.84
C ASP A 56 12.85 -7.22 11.52
N PRO A 57 12.45 -8.31 10.86
CA PRO A 57 11.59 -9.29 11.50
C PRO A 57 12.33 -10.04 12.62
N LEU A 58 11.63 -10.26 13.73
CA LEU A 58 12.11 -11.10 14.84
C LEU A 58 12.09 -12.57 14.45
N LYS A 59 11.06 -12.97 13.69
CA LYS A 59 10.83 -14.35 13.21
C LYS A 59 10.20 -14.33 11.83
N GLY A 60 10.24 -15.51 11.21
CA GLY A 60 9.66 -15.74 9.89
C GLY A 60 10.60 -15.38 8.76
N SER A 61 10.08 -15.44 7.54
CA SER A 61 10.82 -15.13 6.32
C SER A 61 10.00 -14.29 5.37
N ILE A 62 10.70 -13.47 4.58
CA ILE A 62 10.11 -12.66 3.52
C ILE A 62 10.89 -12.99 2.25
N LEU A 63 10.18 -13.45 1.23
CA LEU A 63 10.74 -13.80 -0.07
C LEU A 63 10.17 -12.87 -1.13
N PHE A 64 11.02 -12.33 -1.97
CA PHE A 64 10.66 -11.58 -3.18
C PHE A 64 11.26 -12.31 -4.38
N LYS A 65 10.43 -12.74 -5.34
CA LYS A 65 10.84 -13.59 -6.47
C LYS A 65 11.54 -14.89 -6.00
N GLY A 66 11.11 -15.45 -4.89
CA GLY A 66 11.73 -16.64 -4.30
C GLY A 66 13.03 -16.39 -3.52
N GLU A 67 13.59 -15.17 -3.58
CA GLU A 67 14.80 -14.81 -2.85
C GLU A 67 14.51 -14.12 -1.52
N PRO A 68 15.27 -14.42 -0.44
CA PRO A 68 15.09 -13.79 0.85
C PRO A 68 15.49 -12.31 0.82
N ILE A 69 14.58 -11.45 1.30
CA ILE A 69 14.80 -10.01 1.43
C ILE A 69 14.78 -9.52 2.88
N HIS A 70 14.39 -10.34 3.84
CA HIS A 70 14.41 -9.99 5.26
C HIS A 70 15.84 -9.70 5.73
N ARG A 71 16.00 -8.68 6.59
CA ARG A 71 17.28 -8.18 7.10
C ARG A 71 18.23 -7.65 6.01
N LYS A 72 17.70 -7.24 4.86
CA LYS A 72 18.46 -6.53 3.84
C LYS A 72 18.30 -5.02 4.04
N ASP A 73 19.33 -4.28 3.64
CA ASP A 73 19.29 -2.82 3.64
C ASP A 73 18.13 -2.30 2.76
N PRO A 74 17.38 -1.28 3.19
CA PRO A 74 16.31 -0.68 2.40
C PRO A 74 16.74 -0.28 0.98
N ALA A 75 17.96 0.23 0.80
CA ALA A 75 18.48 0.58 -0.52
C ALA A 75 18.62 -0.64 -1.44
N ASP A 76 18.99 -1.80 -0.90
CA ASP A 76 19.05 -3.05 -1.67
C ASP A 76 17.67 -3.56 -2.04
N ILE A 77 16.68 -3.38 -1.17
CA ILE A 77 15.29 -3.73 -1.43
C ILE A 77 14.74 -2.86 -2.57
N VAL A 78 15.01 -1.56 -2.56
CA VAL A 78 14.62 -0.66 -3.66
C VAL A 78 15.28 -1.06 -4.98
N ARG A 79 16.59 -1.39 -4.98
CA ARG A 79 17.30 -1.85 -6.19
C ARG A 79 16.74 -3.16 -6.74
N ARG A 80 16.08 -3.97 -5.92
CA ARG A 80 15.40 -5.20 -6.34
C ARG A 80 14.02 -4.95 -6.98
N GLY A 81 13.55 -3.70 -7.00
CA GLY A 81 12.29 -3.31 -7.62
C GLY A 81 11.12 -3.23 -6.64
N ILE A 82 11.35 -3.04 -5.34
CA ILE A 82 10.30 -2.77 -4.34
C ILE A 82 10.35 -1.30 -3.96
N CYS A 83 9.29 -0.55 -4.23
CA CYS A 83 9.15 0.84 -3.79
C CYS A 83 8.07 0.96 -2.71
N HIS A 84 8.33 1.77 -1.68
CA HIS A 84 7.40 2.04 -0.60
C HIS A 84 6.96 3.52 -0.64
N VAL A 85 5.65 3.75 -0.70
CA VAL A 85 5.01 5.05 -0.50
C VAL A 85 4.45 5.05 0.91
N PRO A 86 5.14 5.70 1.87
CA PRO A 86 4.74 5.68 3.27
C PRO A 86 3.52 6.56 3.53
N GLU A 87 2.86 6.32 4.68
CA GLU A 87 1.89 7.24 5.25
C GLU A 87 2.55 8.63 5.47
N GLY A 88 1.80 9.70 5.25
CA GLY A 88 2.33 11.07 5.45
C GLY A 88 3.04 11.67 4.24
N ARG A 89 3.03 10.95 3.08
CA ARG A 89 3.50 11.44 1.76
C ARG A 89 5.01 11.56 1.61
N GLU A 90 5.72 12.04 2.62
CA GLU A 90 7.19 12.18 2.71
C GLU A 90 7.85 12.72 1.44
N VAL A 91 7.29 13.81 0.86
CA VAL A 91 7.92 14.55 -0.24
C VAL A 91 9.11 15.35 0.28
N PHE A 92 10.07 15.68 -0.58
CA PHE A 92 11.15 16.61 -0.25
C PHE A 92 10.63 18.05 -0.41
N PRO A 93 10.27 18.74 0.69
CA PRO A 93 9.46 19.97 0.61
C PRO A 93 10.19 21.15 -0.03
N PHE A 94 11.52 21.19 0.04
CA PHE A 94 12.38 22.25 -0.51
C PHE A 94 12.93 21.91 -1.91
N LEU A 95 12.55 20.77 -2.48
CA LEU A 95 12.84 20.45 -3.86
C LEU A 95 11.61 20.71 -4.71
N SER A 96 11.84 21.08 -5.99
CA SER A 96 10.75 21.22 -6.96
C SER A 96 9.99 19.91 -7.16
N VAL A 97 8.79 19.97 -7.72
CA VAL A 97 8.05 18.76 -8.15
C VAL A 97 8.90 17.93 -9.10
N ARG A 98 9.54 18.57 -10.08
CA ARG A 98 10.44 17.90 -11.04
C ARG A 98 11.59 17.19 -10.34
N ASP A 99 12.27 17.86 -9.41
CA ASP A 99 13.40 17.28 -8.70
C ASP A 99 12.96 16.11 -7.81
N ASN A 100 11.79 16.21 -7.15
CA ASN A 100 11.20 15.08 -6.43
C ASN A 100 10.99 13.86 -7.34
N LEU A 101 10.50 14.05 -8.57
CA LEU A 101 10.34 12.96 -9.55
C LEU A 101 11.71 12.37 -9.92
N MET A 102 12.69 13.22 -10.21
CA MET A 102 14.05 12.78 -10.56
C MET A 102 14.70 11.99 -9.43
N MET A 103 14.46 12.35 -8.16
CA MET A 103 14.92 11.59 -6.99
C MET A 103 14.34 10.17 -6.97
N GLY A 104 13.11 9.95 -7.47
CA GLY A 104 12.52 8.61 -7.60
C GLY A 104 13.26 7.70 -8.59
N ALA A 105 13.97 8.27 -9.54
CA ALA A 105 14.73 7.55 -10.56
C ALA A 105 16.23 7.36 -10.22
N TYR A 106 16.65 7.66 -8.98
CA TYR A 106 18.09 7.72 -8.63
C TYR A 106 18.84 6.39 -8.82
N THR A 107 18.15 5.25 -8.81
CA THR A 107 18.75 3.94 -9.05
C THR A 107 18.90 3.58 -10.53
N ARG A 108 18.35 4.41 -11.43
CA ARG A 108 18.28 4.13 -12.86
C ARG A 108 19.44 4.75 -13.63
N ALA A 109 19.94 4.04 -14.64
CA ALA A 109 20.99 4.51 -15.53
C ALA A 109 20.45 4.97 -16.91
N ASP A 110 19.20 4.63 -17.24
CA ASP A 110 18.56 4.89 -18.55
C ASP A 110 17.95 6.29 -18.61
N LYS A 111 18.74 7.32 -18.81
CA LYS A 111 18.30 8.74 -18.81
C LYS A 111 17.09 9.00 -19.72
N ASP A 112 17.11 8.48 -20.94
CA ASP A 112 15.99 8.66 -21.89
C ASP A 112 14.70 8.01 -21.39
N GLY A 113 14.80 6.86 -20.73
CA GLY A 113 13.68 6.21 -20.06
C GLY A 113 13.11 7.04 -18.92
N VAL A 114 13.99 7.66 -18.11
CA VAL A 114 13.58 8.55 -17.03
C VAL A 114 12.77 9.73 -17.56
N TYR A 115 13.19 10.40 -18.62
CA TYR A 115 12.43 11.50 -19.21
C TYR A 115 11.07 11.05 -19.79
N ARG A 116 11.02 9.87 -20.43
CA ARG A 116 9.73 9.30 -20.89
C ARG A 116 8.78 9.03 -19.72
N ASP A 117 9.30 8.53 -18.60
CA ASP A 117 8.49 8.28 -17.41
C ASP A 117 8.01 9.55 -16.73
N VAL A 118 8.79 10.64 -16.73
CA VAL A 118 8.31 11.96 -16.29
C VAL A 118 7.10 12.41 -17.11
N GLU A 119 7.17 12.32 -18.45
CA GLU A 119 6.03 12.66 -19.31
C GLU A 119 4.82 11.74 -19.07
N GLN A 120 5.05 10.45 -18.77
CA GLN A 120 3.97 9.54 -18.41
C GLN A 120 3.33 9.90 -17.06
N VAL A 121 4.12 10.26 -16.05
CA VAL A 121 3.63 10.76 -14.76
C VAL A 121 2.78 12.01 -14.97
N TYR A 122 3.18 12.93 -15.83
CA TYR A 122 2.41 14.13 -16.15
C TYR A 122 1.08 13.82 -16.88
N ARG A 123 0.98 12.68 -17.58
CA ARG A 123 -0.29 12.19 -18.14
C ARG A 123 -1.20 11.59 -17.05
N TYR A 124 -0.64 10.95 -16.03
CA TYR A 124 -1.41 10.48 -14.89
C TYR A 124 -1.89 11.64 -14.01
N PHE A 125 -1.03 12.61 -13.78
CA PHE A 125 -1.27 13.75 -12.88
C PHE A 125 -0.89 15.06 -13.57
N PRO A 126 -1.76 15.64 -14.44
CA PRO A 126 -1.45 16.87 -15.20
C PRO A 126 -1.07 18.04 -14.31
N ILE A 127 -1.66 18.14 -13.11
CA ILE A 127 -1.36 19.20 -12.14
C ILE A 127 0.12 19.22 -11.72
N LEU A 128 0.80 18.07 -11.72
CA LEU A 128 2.24 18.02 -11.42
C LEU A 128 3.09 18.64 -12.52
N LYS A 129 2.63 18.59 -13.79
CA LYS A 129 3.27 19.28 -14.91
C LYS A 129 3.13 20.78 -14.78
N GLU A 130 1.91 21.26 -14.48
CA GLU A 130 1.62 22.68 -14.30
C GLU A 130 2.45 23.32 -13.17
N ARG A 131 2.85 22.49 -12.19
CA ARG A 131 3.59 22.89 -10.99
C ARG A 131 5.02 22.34 -10.95
N ALA A 132 5.57 21.96 -12.11
CA ALA A 132 6.83 21.21 -12.18
C ALA A 132 8.02 21.93 -11.49
N ASP A 133 8.06 23.25 -11.55
CA ASP A 133 9.13 24.07 -10.99
C ASP A 133 8.76 24.65 -9.59
N GLN A 134 7.59 24.31 -9.03
CA GLN A 134 7.16 24.72 -7.70
C GLN A 134 7.74 23.82 -6.63
N ASP A 135 8.10 24.38 -5.47
CA ASP A 135 8.51 23.62 -4.30
C ASP A 135 7.39 22.69 -3.83
N ALA A 136 7.73 21.42 -3.60
CA ALA A 136 6.76 20.38 -3.22
C ALA A 136 6.05 20.67 -1.89
N GLY A 137 6.69 21.41 -0.98
CA GLY A 137 6.10 21.84 0.28
C GLY A 137 4.90 22.80 0.12
N LEU A 138 4.79 23.51 -1.03
CA LEU A 138 3.70 24.43 -1.33
C LEU A 138 2.49 23.74 -2.00
N LEU A 139 2.58 22.46 -2.31
CA LEU A 139 1.49 21.68 -2.86
C LEU A 139 0.41 21.41 -1.81
N SER A 140 -0.86 21.28 -2.25
CA SER A 140 -1.90 20.76 -1.38
C SER A 140 -1.60 19.31 -0.97
N GLY A 141 -2.19 18.86 0.14
CA GLY A 141 -1.95 17.50 0.63
C GLY A 141 -2.27 16.39 -0.41
N GLY A 142 -3.28 16.58 -1.23
CA GLY A 142 -3.59 15.64 -2.31
C GLY A 142 -2.57 15.66 -3.44
N GLN A 143 -2.07 16.85 -3.80
CA GLN A 143 -1.00 16.97 -4.80
C GLN A 143 0.32 16.38 -4.30
N GLN A 144 0.61 16.50 -3.00
CA GLN A 144 1.75 15.82 -2.38
C GLN A 144 1.61 14.30 -2.43
N GLN A 145 0.38 13.77 -2.25
CA GLN A 145 0.12 12.33 -2.39
C GLN A 145 0.33 11.85 -3.83
N MET A 146 -0.16 12.63 -4.81
CA MET A 146 0.10 12.38 -6.23
C MET A 146 1.60 12.37 -6.53
N LEU A 147 2.36 13.32 -5.97
CA LEU A 147 3.81 13.41 -6.14
C LEU A 147 4.54 12.22 -5.48
N ALA A 148 4.13 11.80 -4.28
CA ALA A 148 4.73 10.66 -3.59
C ALA A 148 4.55 9.34 -4.38
N ILE A 149 3.34 9.08 -4.89
CA ILE A 149 3.06 7.95 -5.77
C ILE A 149 3.88 8.05 -7.07
N SER A 150 3.92 9.24 -7.67
CA SER A 150 4.68 9.50 -8.90
C SER A 150 6.17 9.25 -8.71
N ARG A 151 6.73 9.67 -7.58
CA ARG A 151 8.13 9.41 -7.24
C ARG A 151 8.43 7.90 -7.16
N ALA A 152 7.52 7.10 -6.62
CA ALA A 152 7.67 5.65 -6.60
C ALA A 152 7.61 5.04 -8.02
N ILE A 153 6.73 5.55 -8.90
CA ILE A 153 6.63 5.11 -10.31
C ILE A 153 7.94 5.35 -11.07
N MET A 154 8.63 6.46 -10.78
CA MET A 154 9.90 6.80 -11.45
C MET A 154 10.99 5.74 -11.23
N GLY A 155 10.92 4.96 -10.14
CA GLY A 155 11.78 3.82 -9.87
C GLY A 155 11.49 2.58 -10.73
N GLN A 156 10.43 2.56 -11.52
CA GLN A 156 9.93 1.41 -12.26
C GLN A 156 9.80 0.14 -11.40
N PRO A 157 9.06 0.21 -10.28
CA PRO A 157 8.98 -0.92 -9.36
C PRO A 157 8.20 -2.09 -9.96
N GLU A 158 8.62 -3.31 -9.63
CA GLU A 158 7.82 -4.51 -9.86
C GLU A 158 6.75 -4.69 -8.77
N LEU A 159 7.07 -4.23 -7.55
CA LEU A 159 6.16 -4.19 -6.41
C LEU A 159 6.13 -2.79 -5.79
N MET A 160 4.95 -2.21 -5.71
CA MET A 160 4.73 -0.95 -4.99
C MET A 160 3.93 -1.20 -3.71
N LEU A 161 4.47 -0.75 -2.60
CA LEU A 161 3.84 -0.79 -1.28
C LEU A 161 3.21 0.57 -1.01
N LEU A 162 1.89 0.61 -0.75
CA LEU A 162 1.13 1.84 -0.53
C LEU A 162 0.55 1.85 0.87
N ASP A 163 0.97 2.81 1.71
CA ASP A 163 0.53 2.95 3.09
C ASP A 163 -0.54 4.03 3.21
N GLU A 164 -1.80 3.61 3.38
CA GLU A 164 -2.99 4.46 3.55
C GLU A 164 -3.07 5.62 2.53
N PRO A 165 -3.02 5.35 1.20
CA PRO A 165 -2.98 6.39 0.19
C PRO A 165 -4.23 7.30 0.18
N SER A 166 -5.32 6.91 0.83
CA SER A 166 -6.55 7.72 0.95
C SER A 166 -6.55 8.68 2.14
N LEU A 167 -5.59 8.56 3.07
CA LEU A 167 -5.64 9.27 4.35
C LEU A 167 -5.62 10.79 4.19
N GLY A 168 -6.62 11.45 4.81
CA GLY A 168 -6.71 12.92 4.82
C GLY A 168 -7.04 13.55 3.46
N LEU A 169 -7.63 12.78 2.54
CA LEU A 169 -8.08 13.24 1.23
C LEU A 169 -9.61 13.37 1.17
N SER A 170 -10.08 14.27 0.29
CA SER A 170 -11.51 14.33 -0.01
C SER A 170 -11.95 13.07 -0.78
N PRO A 171 -13.24 12.66 -0.68
CA PRO A 171 -13.73 11.46 -1.37
C PRO A 171 -13.47 11.48 -2.90
N LYS A 172 -13.63 12.65 -3.53
CA LYS A 172 -13.37 12.81 -4.97
C LYS A 172 -11.91 12.55 -5.31
N LEU A 173 -11.00 13.15 -4.54
CA LEU A 173 -9.55 13.00 -4.78
C LEU A 173 -9.06 11.59 -4.48
N THR A 174 -9.65 10.96 -3.46
CA THR A 174 -9.39 9.55 -3.15
C THR A 174 -9.75 8.66 -4.34
N GLN A 175 -10.94 8.84 -4.92
CA GLN A 175 -11.36 8.08 -6.10
C GLN A 175 -10.40 8.29 -7.28
N GLU A 176 -10.04 9.55 -7.57
CA GLU A 176 -9.09 9.88 -8.64
C GLU A 176 -7.74 9.19 -8.47
N ILE A 177 -7.18 9.19 -7.25
CA ILE A 177 -5.90 8.52 -6.95
C ILE A 177 -6.02 7.01 -7.13
N PHE A 178 -7.10 6.39 -6.66
CA PHE A 178 -7.28 4.95 -6.80
C PHE A 178 -7.52 4.52 -8.24
N ASP A 179 -8.25 5.32 -9.02
CA ASP A 179 -8.40 5.08 -10.47
C ASP A 179 -7.03 5.08 -11.18
N ILE A 180 -6.15 6.00 -10.79
CA ILE A 180 -4.79 6.05 -11.33
C ILE A 180 -3.93 4.89 -10.83
N ILE A 181 -4.04 4.48 -9.57
CA ILE A 181 -3.35 3.29 -9.03
C ILE A 181 -3.73 2.04 -9.84
N VAL A 182 -5.03 1.83 -10.11
CA VAL A 182 -5.51 0.74 -10.96
C VAL A 182 -4.97 0.86 -12.39
N LYS A 183 -4.95 2.07 -12.94
CA LYS A 183 -4.40 2.33 -14.28
C LYS A 183 -2.91 2.00 -14.36
N ILE A 184 -2.11 2.37 -13.36
CA ILE A 184 -0.68 2.02 -13.26
C ILE A 184 -0.50 0.50 -13.26
N ASN A 185 -1.27 -0.22 -12.44
CA ASN A 185 -1.23 -1.67 -12.41
C ASN A 185 -1.50 -2.28 -13.79
N ARG A 186 -2.57 -1.84 -14.46
CA ARG A 186 -2.99 -2.38 -15.77
C ARG A 186 -2.01 -2.05 -16.91
N GLU A 187 -1.50 -0.81 -16.94
CA GLU A 187 -0.65 -0.35 -18.05
C GLU A 187 0.81 -0.80 -17.91
N ARG A 188 1.31 -0.93 -16.68
CA ARG A 188 2.72 -1.25 -16.40
C ARG A 188 2.93 -2.67 -15.86
N GLY A 189 1.87 -3.38 -15.50
CA GLY A 189 1.97 -4.67 -14.83
C GLY A 189 2.55 -4.60 -13.41
N THR A 190 2.66 -3.39 -12.84
CA THR A 190 3.20 -3.20 -11.48
C THR A 190 2.30 -3.89 -10.46
N THR A 191 2.86 -4.79 -9.67
CA THR A 191 2.17 -5.43 -8.56
C THR A 191 1.98 -4.44 -7.42
N LEU A 192 0.82 -4.46 -6.76
CA LEU A 192 0.51 -3.52 -5.70
C LEU A 192 0.13 -4.26 -4.42
N LEU A 193 0.76 -3.87 -3.31
CA LEU A 193 0.31 -4.22 -1.96
C LEU A 193 -0.08 -2.93 -1.25
N LEU A 194 -1.38 -2.74 -1.04
CA LEU A 194 -1.90 -1.56 -0.37
C LEU A 194 -2.43 -1.92 1.03
N VAL A 195 -2.17 -1.07 1.98
CA VAL A 195 -2.81 -1.17 3.30
C VAL A 195 -3.76 0.00 3.47
N GLU A 196 -4.96 -0.28 3.95
CA GLU A 196 -6.04 0.71 4.08
C GLU A 196 -6.91 0.46 5.29
N GLN A 197 -7.44 1.55 5.83
CA GLN A 197 -8.53 1.51 6.79
C GLN A 197 -9.90 1.58 6.09
N ASN A 198 -9.97 2.28 4.96
CA ASN A 198 -11.20 2.41 4.16
C ASN A 198 -11.44 1.16 3.31
N ALA A 199 -12.15 0.19 3.89
CA ALA A 199 -12.44 -1.08 3.23
C ALA A 199 -13.27 -0.93 1.94
N ALA A 200 -14.17 0.05 1.87
CA ALA A 200 -15.02 0.24 0.69
C ALA A 200 -14.18 0.52 -0.57
N ILE A 201 -13.20 1.39 -0.44
CA ILE A 201 -12.28 1.73 -1.52
C ILE A 201 -11.31 0.59 -1.81
N ALA A 202 -10.64 0.06 -0.78
CA ALA A 202 -9.64 -0.97 -0.95
C ALA A 202 -10.22 -2.24 -1.60
N LEU A 203 -11.35 -2.73 -1.11
CA LEU A 203 -12.06 -3.86 -1.71
C LEU A 203 -12.62 -3.53 -3.10
N GLY A 204 -12.78 -2.21 -3.42
CA GLY A 204 -13.24 -1.73 -4.74
C GLY A 204 -12.26 -1.96 -5.85
N VAL A 205 -10.98 -1.98 -5.54
CA VAL A 205 -9.88 -1.98 -6.52
C VAL A 205 -8.98 -3.21 -6.46
N ALA A 206 -8.93 -3.91 -5.31
CA ALA A 206 -8.05 -5.05 -5.12
C ALA A 206 -8.70 -6.37 -5.56
N ASP A 207 -7.85 -7.31 -5.98
CA ASP A 207 -8.24 -8.66 -6.37
C ASP A 207 -8.42 -9.57 -5.15
N PHE A 208 -7.51 -9.47 -4.18
CA PHE A 208 -7.45 -10.28 -2.98
C PHE A 208 -7.21 -9.43 -1.74
N GLY A 209 -7.79 -9.82 -0.61
CA GLY A 209 -7.70 -9.08 0.63
C GLY A 209 -7.38 -9.93 1.84
N TYR A 210 -6.59 -9.36 2.74
CA TYR A 210 -6.29 -9.87 4.06
C TYR A 210 -6.88 -8.92 5.11
N VAL A 211 -7.48 -9.44 6.16
CA VAL A 211 -7.97 -8.65 7.29
C VAL A 211 -7.03 -8.85 8.47
N LEU A 212 -6.46 -7.75 8.93
CA LEU A 212 -5.47 -7.72 10.01
C LEU A 212 -6.09 -7.17 11.30
N GLU A 213 -6.05 -7.96 12.36
CA GLU A 213 -6.45 -7.53 13.70
C GLU A 213 -5.36 -7.86 14.73
N VAL A 214 -4.98 -6.87 15.51
CA VAL A 214 -4.01 -7.01 16.63
C VAL A 214 -2.75 -7.79 16.18
N GLY A 215 -2.24 -7.47 14.98
CA GLY A 215 -1.03 -8.05 14.42
C GLY A 215 -1.19 -9.46 13.82
N ARG A 216 -2.40 -9.95 13.59
CA ARG A 216 -2.68 -11.27 13.01
C ARG A 216 -3.63 -11.17 11.83
N ILE A 217 -3.40 -11.98 10.80
CA ILE A 217 -4.40 -12.17 9.75
C ILE A 217 -5.52 -13.02 10.36
N VAL A 218 -6.74 -12.48 10.34
CA VAL A 218 -7.95 -13.15 10.87
C VAL A 218 -8.87 -13.65 9.77
N MET A 219 -8.72 -13.09 8.56
CA MET A 219 -9.51 -13.48 7.40
C MET A 219 -8.73 -13.17 6.12
N GLU A 220 -8.91 -14.01 5.11
CA GLU A 220 -8.38 -13.79 3.77
C GLU A 220 -9.35 -14.37 2.75
N ASP A 221 -9.54 -13.69 1.63
CA ASP A 221 -10.36 -14.16 0.50
C ASP A 221 -10.21 -13.21 -0.69
N THR A 222 -10.82 -13.55 -1.82
CA THR A 222 -11.02 -12.58 -2.91
C THR A 222 -11.83 -11.38 -2.41
N CYS A 223 -11.53 -10.19 -2.92
CA CYS A 223 -12.25 -8.97 -2.48
C CYS A 223 -13.75 -9.04 -2.78
N GLU A 224 -14.17 -9.73 -3.83
CA GLU A 224 -15.57 -10.00 -4.12
C GLU A 224 -16.26 -10.74 -2.96
N ARG A 225 -15.67 -11.87 -2.50
CA ARG A 225 -16.20 -12.65 -1.38
C ARG A 225 -16.12 -11.91 -0.04
N LEU A 226 -15.04 -11.14 0.18
CA LEU A 226 -14.93 -10.35 1.40
C LEU A 226 -16.06 -9.33 1.53
N ARG A 227 -16.50 -8.70 0.43
CA ARG A 227 -17.63 -7.75 0.44
C ARG A 227 -18.96 -8.38 0.84
N GLU A 228 -19.11 -9.69 0.60
CA GLU A 228 -20.35 -10.40 0.92
C GLU A 228 -20.43 -10.84 2.38
N LYS A 229 -19.28 -10.93 3.09
CA LYS A 229 -19.22 -11.38 4.48
C LYS A 229 -19.86 -10.36 5.43
N GLU A 230 -20.77 -10.82 6.28
CA GLU A 230 -21.51 -9.96 7.24
C GLU A 230 -20.57 -9.17 8.15
N ASP A 231 -19.52 -9.81 8.67
CA ASP A 231 -18.54 -9.16 9.53
C ASP A 231 -17.82 -8.00 8.82
N ILE A 232 -17.51 -8.13 7.52
CA ILE A 232 -16.92 -7.05 6.73
C ILE A 232 -17.93 -5.94 6.50
N LYS A 233 -19.19 -6.28 6.19
CA LYS A 233 -20.28 -5.31 6.02
C LYS A 233 -20.53 -4.50 7.30
N GLU A 234 -20.60 -5.16 8.45
CA GLU A 234 -20.89 -4.50 9.72
C GLU A 234 -19.69 -3.69 10.26
N PHE A 235 -18.48 -4.30 10.31
CA PHE A 235 -17.34 -3.69 11.01
C PHE A 235 -16.48 -2.77 10.14
N TYR A 236 -16.44 -2.99 8.82
CA TYR A 236 -15.56 -2.25 7.92
C TYR A 236 -16.31 -1.41 6.88
N LEU A 237 -17.50 -1.81 6.43
CA LEU A 237 -18.30 -1.05 5.47
C LEU A 237 -19.39 -0.20 6.14
N GLY A 238 -19.60 -0.35 7.45
CA GLY A 238 -20.58 0.41 8.20
C GLY A 238 -22.03 0.11 7.82
N MET A 239 -22.28 -0.96 7.07
CA MET A 239 -23.62 -1.42 6.68
C MET A 239 -24.26 -2.13 7.87
N LYS A 240 -25.32 -1.57 8.42
CA LYS A 240 -26.12 -2.20 9.48
C LYS A 240 -27.28 -2.94 8.84
N ASP A 241 -27.42 -4.23 9.14
CA ASP A 241 -28.68 -4.92 8.86
C ASP A 241 -29.83 -4.23 9.60
N ALA A 242 -30.87 -3.87 8.87
CA ALA A 242 -32.07 -3.23 9.42
C ALA A 242 -32.82 -4.13 10.42
N SER A 243 -32.48 -5.43 10.47
CA SER A 243 -33.07 -6.42 11.39
C SER A 243 -32.53 -6.37 12.82
N ALA A 244 -31.40 -5.71 13.07
CA ALA A 244 -30.77 -5.67 14.41
C ALA A 244 -31.19 -4.49 15.28
N ARG A 245 -32.37 -3.88 15.04
CA ARG A 245 -32.94 -2.88 15.92
C ARG A 245 -33.47 -3.55 17.22
N GLY A 246 -32.59 -3.87 18.15
CA GLY A 246 -33.00 -4.39 19.46
C GLY A 246 -31.91 -5.10 20.25
N GLU A 247 -30.87 -5.58 19.65
CA GLU A 247 -29.79 -6.24 20.39
C GLU A 247 -28.65 -5.26 20.76
N ARG A 248 -28.29 -5.27 22.06
CA ARG A 248 -27.22 -4.38 22.57
C ARG A 248 -25.89 -4.76 21.91
N ARG A 249 -25.22 -3.77 21.27
CA ARG A 249 -24.00 -3.82 20.45
C ARG A 249 -22.81 -4.63 21.03
N TRP A 250 -22.79 -4.83 22.36
CA TRP A 250 -21.69 -5.53 23.06
C TRP A 250 -21.86 -7.05 23.15
N LYS A 251 -22.96 -7.64 22.65
CA LYS A 251 -23.23 -9.08 22.68
C LYS A 251 -22.81 -9.83 21.40
N LYS A 252 -22.60 -9.17 20.27
CA LYS A 252 -22.12 -9.85 19.05
C LYS A 252 -20.60 -10.06 19.13
N LYS A 253 -20.17 -11.30 19.32
CA LYS A 253 -18.76 -11.70 19.20
C LYS A 253 -18.41 -11.84 17.72
N LYS A 254 -17.22 -11.36 17.31
CA LYS A 254 -16.70 -11.63 15.97
C LYS A 254 -16.55 -13.15 15.78
N THR A 255 -16.89 -13.66 14.58
CA THR A 255 -16.90 -15.11 14.29
C THR A 255 -15.52 -15.75 14.24
N TRP A 256 -14.45 -14.96 14.10
CA TRP A 256 -13.05 -15.41 14.02
C TRP A 256 -12.22 -15.25 15.31
N ARG A 257 -12.86 -15.25 16.46
CA ARG A 257 -12.14 -15.29 17.75
C ARG A 257 -11.82 -16.70 18.17
#